data_ffd4c0eac631161e6cf8db40686edc77
#
_entry.id   ffd4c0eac631161e6cf8db40686edc77
#
_cell.length_a   1.000
_cell.length_b   1.000
_cell.length_c   1.000
_cell.angle_alpha   90.00
_cell.angle_beta   90.00
_cell.angle_gamma   90.00
#
_symmetry.space_group_name_H-M   'P 1'
#
loop_
_entity.id
_entity.type
_entity.pdbx_description
1 polymer ?
#
loop_
_entity_poly.entity_id
_entity_poly.type
_entity_poly.pdbx_seq_one_letter_code
_entity_poly.pdbx_strand_id
1 'polypeptide(L)'
;MRAESSATVAGPIAVPVRRDRAGFGTLQAVLGVIAFSLTFPATAWGLEGFGPWSLVAVRCVLAGLIAGGCLLAAGARARAPQAGAEAPVAGARDPEAGAAGAPVRPREGPARWRGAPLPARRHWPGLAVVAAGVVLGFPLLTTLALQTSTTAHAAVVVGLLPLTTALFSALRVGSRPSRTFWAAALAGAAAVAVFTVRQSGGALTTADLYLFGALMVCAAGYTEGGRLARVMPGWQVIGWALVLCLPLAVPAAALALAVEPVRLTAHSVAGVLWVAAGSQFLGLVVWYRGMAAIGIPRASQLQLAQPLLTLVWSVLLLGEHPTAAAPLTAAAVLVCIAVTQRARG
;
A
#
# COMPACT_ATOMS: atom_id res chain seq x y z
N MET A 1 -17.49 61.73 11.38
CA MET A 1 -16.56 60.81 12.01
C MET A 1 -17.21 59.44 12.07
N ARG A 2 -16.87 58.52 11.12
CA ARG A 2 -17.28 57.12 11.13
C ARG A 2 -16.06 56.30 11.52
N ALA A 3 -16.16 55.56 12.62
CA ALA A 3 -15.14 54.64 13.08
C ALA A 3 -15.28 53.33 12.28
N GLU A 4 -14.26 53.02 11.48
CA GLU A 4 -14.14 51.71 10.82
C GLU A 4 -13.59 50.68 11.83
N SER A 5 -14.42 49.68 12.13
CA SER A 5 -14.05 48.54 12.94
C SER A 5 -13.34 47.50 12.07
N SER A 6 -12.02 47.44 12.16
CA SER A 6 -11.21 46.38 11.48
C SER A 6 -11.42 45.06 12.22
N ALA A 7 -12.24 44.19 11.64
CA ALA A 7 -12.35 42.79 12.08
C ALA A 7 -11.14 42.03 11.61
N THR A 8 -10.23 41.69 12.52
CA THR A 8 -9.08 40.80 12.29
C THR A 8 -9.58 39.38 12.05
N VAL A 9 -9.53 38.90 10.80
CA VAL A 9 -9.83 37.54 10.47
C VAL A 9 -8.71 36.65 11.04
N ALA A 10 -9.04 35.92 12.09
CA ALA A 10 -8.14 34.92 12.67
C ALA A 10 -7.93 33.78 11.63
N GLY A 11 -6.71 33.64 11.13
CA GLY A 11 -6.31 32.55 10.26
C GLY A 11 -6.46 31.18 10.93
N PRO A 12 -6.52 30.08 10.17
CA PRO A 12 -6.74 28.74 10.72
C PRO A 12 -5.61 28.36 11.68
N ILE A 13 -5.97 28.10 12.94
CA ILE A 13 -5.05 27.64 13.98
C ILE A 13 -4.49 26.28 13.56
N ALA A 14 -3.21 26.25 13.14
CA ALA A 14 -2.47 25.04 12.90
C ALA A 14 -2.32 24.28 14.24
N VAL A 15 -3.04 23.18 14.39
CA VAL A 15 -2.91 22.29 15.55
C VAL A 15 -1.52 21.65 15.50
N PRO A 16 -0.64 21.85 16.52
CA PRO A 16 0.68 21.26 16.52
C PRO A 16 0.56 19.74 16.61
N VAL A 17 0.99 19.04 15.53
CA VAL A 17 1.15 17.59 15.55
C VAL A 17 2.24 17.26 16.55
N ARG A 18 1.92 16.54 17.63
CA ARG A 18 2.90 16.13 18.65
C ARG A 18 4.06 15.43 17.95
N ARG A 19 5.28 15.91 18.17
CA ARG A 19 6.53 15.40 17.56
C ARG A 19 6.69 13.89 17.70
N ASP A 20 6.27 13.31 18.83
CA ASP A 20 6.33 11.86 19.10
C ASP A 20 5.46 11.01 18.14
N ARG A 21 4.30 11.53 17.72
CA ARG A 21 3.42 10.82 16.78
C ARG A 21 3.98 10.82 15.35
N ALA A 22 4.67 11.89 14.96
CA ALA A 22 5.31 11.97 13.64
C ALA A 22 6.50 11.02 13.53
N GLY A 23 7.32 10.90 14.57
CA GLY A 23 8.44 9.95 14.61
C GLY A 23 7.98 8.49 14.51
N PHE A 24 6.97 8.11 15.29
CA PHE A 24 6.39 6.76 15.23
C PHE A 24 5.75 6.45 13.87
N GLY A 25 5.04 7.43 13.27
CA GLY A 25 4.47 7.29 11.93
C GLY A 25 5.54 7.10 10.85
N THR A 26 6.65 7.83 10.95
CA THR A 26 7.80 7.67 10.05
C THR A 26 8.41 6.27 10.15
N LEU A 27 8.62 5.77 11.39
CA LEU A 27 9.11 4.41 11.62
C LEU A 27 8.18 3.36 10.98
N GLN A 28 6.87 3.50 11.17
CA GLN A 28 5.90 2.58 10.55
C GLN A 28 5.99 2.63 9.02
N ALA A 29 6.09 3.80 8.41
CA ALA A 29 6.23 3.92 6.96
C ALA A 29 7.54 3.29 6.46
N VAL A 30 8.66 3.49 7.15
CA VAL A 30 9.96 2.87 6.84
C VAL A 30 9.88 1.34 6.95
N LEU A 31 9.27 0.80 8.01
CA LEU A 31 9.07 -0.64 8.16
C LEU A 31 8.22 -1.22 7.01
N GLY A 32 7.19 -0.48 6.56
CA GLY A 32 6.42 -0.86 5.38
C GLY A 32 7.27 -0.91 4.10
N VAL A 33 8.12 0.09 3.87
CA VAL A 33 9.05 0.13 2.72
C VAL A 33 10.04 -1.03 2.77
N ILE A 34 10.61 -1.34 3.95
CA ILE A 34 11.50 -2.50 4.12
C ILE A 34 10.74 -3.81 3.82
N ALA A 35 9.53 -3.96 4.34
CA ALA A 35 8.71 -5.16 4.07
C ALA A 35 8.44 -5.35 2.57
N PHE A 36 8.15 -4.26 1.85
CA PHE A 36 7.93 -4.31 0.40
C PHE A 36 9.19 -4.53 -0.40
N SER A 37 10.34 -3.99 0.04
CA SER A 37 11.61 -4.19 -0.66
C SER A 37 12.08 -5.65 -0.64
N LEU A 38 11.69 -6.41 0.37
CA LEU A 38 11.96 -7.85 0.48
C LEU A 38 10.98 -8.72 -0.31
N THR A 39 9.93 -8.15 -0.92
CA THR A 39 8.89 -8.94 -1.62
C THR A 39 9.46 -9.74 -2.79
N PHE A 40 10.30 -9.15 -3.62
CA PHE A 40 10.88 -9.86 -4.78
C PHE A 40 11.87 -10.93 -4.36
N PRO A 41 12.85 -10.69 -3.48
CA PRO A 41 13.70 -11.77 -2.97
C PRO A 41 12.91 -12.91 -2.34
N ALA A 42 11.91 -12.60 -1.52
CA ALA A 42 11.07 -13.62 -0.91
C ALA A 42 10.21 -14.38 -1.93
N THR A 43 9.77 -13.71 -3.01
CA THR A 43 9.09 -14.39 -4.12
C THR A 43 10.04 -15.32 -4.85
N ALA A 44 11.29 -14.91 -5.09
CA ALA A 44 12.31 -15.77 -5.70
C ALA A 44 12.57 -17.03 -4.85
N TRP A 45 12.72 -16.86 -3.53
CA TRP A 45 12.81 -18.00 -2.60
C TRP A 45 11.57 -18.90 -2.65
N GLY A 46 10.38 -18.29 -2.72
CA GLY A 46 9.13 -19.06 -2.85
C GLY A 46 9.13 -19.93 -4.11
N LEU A 47 9.64 -19.38 -5.22
CA LEU A 47 9.72 -20.10 -6.52
C LEU A 47 10.73 -21.26 -6.54
N GLU A 48 11.64 -21.36 -5.56
CA GLU A 48 12.52 -22.54 -5.42
C GLU A 48 11.72 -23.81 -5.10
N GLY A 49 10.53 -23.68 -4.51
CA GLY A 49 9.75 -24.83 -4.07
C GLY A 49 8.28 -24.84 -4.47
N PHE A 50 7.76 -23.73 -4.98
CA PHE A 50 6.39 -23.63 -5.47
C PHE A 50 6.38 -23.16 -6.93
N GLY A 51 5.44 -23.66 -7.70
CA GLY A 51 5.17 -23.06 -8.99
C GLY A 51 4.55 -21.66 -8.85
N PRO A 52 4.51 -20.85 -9.93
CA PRO A 52 4.04 -19.48 -9.86
C PRO A 52 2.58 -19.35 -9.43
N TRP A 53 1.72 -20.26 -9.87
CA TRP A 53 0.31 -20.24 -9.55
C TRP A 53 0.04 -20.68 -8.10
N SER A 54 0.71 -21.75 -7.64
CA SER A 54 0.60 -22.21 -6.26
C SER A 54 1.16 -21.18 -5.29
N LEU A 55 2.30 -20.55 -5.60
CA LEU A 55 2.88 -19.49 -4.76
C LEU A 55 1.91 -18.32 -4.58
N VAL A 56 1.32 -17.83 -5.68
CA VAL A 56 0.39 -16.68 -5.62
C VAL A 56 -0.92 -17.06 -4.94
N ALA A 57 -1.48 -18.24 -5.25
CA ALA A 57 -2.73 -18.65 -4.64
C ALA A 57 -2.57 -18.91 -3.14
N VAL A 58 -1.52 -19.63 -2.72
CA VAL A 58 -1.25 -19.92 -1.30
C VAL A 58 -0.98 -18.63 -0.52
N ARG A 59 -0.18 -17.68 -1.06
CA ARG A 59 0.02 -16.40 -0.37
C ARG A 59 -1.28 -15.62 -0.18
N CYS A 60 -2.17 -15.63 -1.18
CA CYS A 60 -3.47 -14.96 -1.08
C CYS A 60 -4.37 -15.64 -0.04
N VAL A 61 -4.40 -16.96 0.01
CA VAL A 61 -5.15 -17.71 1.02
C VAL A 61 -4.63 -17.40 2.42
N LEU A 62 -3.32 -17.51 2.65
CA LEU A 62 -2.72 -17.24 3.97
C LEU A 62 -2.97 -15.80 4.41
N ALA A 63 -2.72 -14.82 3.55
CA ALA A 63 -2.97 -13.40 3.85
C ALA A 63 -4.45 -13.12 4.11
N GLY A 64 -5.35 -13.74 3.32
CA GLY A 64 -6.80 -13.62 3.47
C GLY A 64 -7.32 -14.22 4.78
N LEU A 65 -6.79 -15.37 5.20
CA LEU A 65 -7.13 -16.00 6.48
C LEU A 65 -6.65 -15.15 7.66
N ILE A 66 -5.42 -14.64 7.63
CA ILE A 66 -4.89 -13.71 8.65
C ILE A 66 -5.77 -12.46 8.73
N ALA A 67 -6.07 -11.85 7.58
CA ALA A 67 -6.92 -10.66 7.52
C ALA A 67 -8.33 -10.92 8.03
N GLY A 68 -8.95 -12.04 7.63
CA GLY A 68 -10.26 -12.47 8.10
C GLY A 68 -10.30 -12.66 9.61
N GLY A 69 -9.30 -13.35 10.18
CA GLY A 69 -9.15 -13.50 11.63
C GLY A 69 -9.05 -12.14 12.35
N CYS A 70 -8.25 -11.20 11.82
CA CYS A 70 -8.14 -9.85 12.39
C CYS A 70 -9.46 -9.07 12.31
N LEU A 71 -10.20 -9.16 11.20
CA LEU A 71 -11.50 -8.52 11.03
C LEU A 71 -12.54 -9.10 12.00
N LEU A 72 -12.59 -10.42 12.14
CA LEU A 72 -13.48 -11.11 13.09
C LEU A 72 -13.16 -10.74 14.55
N ALA A 73 -11.89 -10.76 14.93
CA ALA A 73 -11.44 -10.36 16.26
C ALA A 73 -11.79 -8.90 16.58
N ALA A 74 -11.64 -8.00 15.61
CA ALA A 74 -12.04 -6.62 15.76
C ALA A 74 -13.56 -6.46 15.90
N GLY A 75 -14.34 -7.25 15.14
CA GLY A 75 -15.79 -7.30 15.24
C GLY A 75 -16.30 -7.83 16.59
N ALA A 76 -15.67 -8.89 17.11
CA ALA A 76 -15.99 -9.47 18.41
C ALA A 76 -15.73 -8.47 19.57
N ARG A 77 -14.59 -7.79 19.55
CA ARG A 77 -14.23 -6.76 20.56
C ARG A 77 -15.21 -5.58 20.57
N ALA A 78 -15.80 -5.24 19.42
CA ALA A 78 -16.79 -4.17 19.36
C ALA A 78 -18.16 -4.56 19.93
N ARG A 79 -18.47 -5.86 19.92
CA ARG A 79 -19.73 -6.41 20.44
C ARG A 79 -19.64 -6.78 21.92
N ALA A 80 -18.44 -6.90 22.50
CA ALA A 80 -18.27 -7.21 23.91
C ALA A 80 -18.88 -6.08 24.77
N PRO A 81 -19.78 -6.39 25.72
CA PRO A 81 -20.32 -5.42 26.65
C PRO A 81 -19.17 -4.74 27.38
N GLN A 82 -19.18 -3.42 27.50
CA GLN A 82 -18.24 -2.71 28.36
C GLN A 82 -18.61 -3.03 29.82
N ALA A 83 -18.07 -4.10 30.37
CA ALA A 83 -18.09 -4.33 31.80
C ALA A 83 -17.27 -3.22 32.46
N GLY A 84 -17.94 -2.19 33.01
CA GLY A 84 -17.29 -1.07 33.66
C GLY A 84 -17.69 0.35 33.19
N ALA A 85 -18.67 0.48 32.31
CA ALA A 85 -19.32 1.78 32.14
C ALA A 85 -20.26 1.97 33.36
N GLU A 86 -19.78 2.64 34.39
CA GLU A 86 -20.64 3.14 35.47
C GLU A 86 -21.85 3.84 34.86
N ALA A 87 -23.04 3.39 35.24
CA ALA A 87 -24.28 4.04 34.91
C ALA A 87 -24.15 5.53 35.30
N PRO A 88 -24.66 6.48 34.49
CA PRO A 88 -24.71 7.86 34.90
C PRO A 88 -25.52 7.91 36.20
N VAL A 89 -24.88 8.39 37.25
CA VAL A 89 -25.56 8.63 38.52
C VAL A 89 -26.70 9.64 38.23
N ALA A 90 -27.92 9.14 38.20
CA ALA A 90 -29.12 9.94 38.11
C ALA A 90 -29.30 10.62 39.49
N GLY A 91 -28.86 11.85 39.62
CA GLY A 91 -29.08 12.55 40.88
C GLY A 91 -28.21 13.79 41.06
N ALA A 92 -28.45 14.83 40.30
CA ALA A 92 -28.32 16.24 40.71
C ALA A 92 -29.06 17.09 39.68
N ARG A 93 -30.33 17.39 39.97
CA ARG A 93 -31.04 18.47 39.31
C ARG A 93 -30.58 19.77 39.99
N ASP A 94 -29.76 20.55 39.32
CA ASP A 94 -29.60 21.95 39.59
C ASP A 94 -30.72 22.74 38.89
N PRO A 95 -31.58 23.47 39.60
CA PRO A 95 -32.73 24.17 39.02
C PRO A 95 -32.42 25.62 38.64
N GLU A 96 -31.22 25.97 38.16
CA GLU A 96 -30.98 27.32 37.63
C GLU A 96 -29.91 27.32 36.55
N ALA A 97 -30.35 27.22 35.30
CA ALA A 97 -29.66 27.84 34.17
C ALA A 97 -30.62 27.97 32.99
N GLY A 98 -31.23 29.12 32.93
CA GLY A 98 -32.00 29.54 31.75
C GLY A 98 -31.09 29.91 30.61
N ALA A 99 -31.66 29.73 29.44
CA ALA A 99 -31.40 30.34 28.13
C ALA A 99 -30.04 30.16 27.44
N ALA A 100 -30.16 29.64 26.21
CA ALA A 100 -29.31 29.86 25.07
C ALA A 100 -27.93 29.18 25.06
N GLY A 101 -27.89 27.94 24.59
CA GLY A 101 -26.68 27.29 24.10
C GLY A 101 -27.04 26.03 23.35
N ALA A 102 -27.01 26.06 22.03
CA ALA A 102 -27.14 24.84 21.23
C ALA A 102 -26.16 23.78 21.74
N PRO A 103 -26.54 22.48 21.80
CA PRO A 103 -25.67 21.45 22.31
C PRO A 103 -24.40 21.38 21.43
N VAL A 104 -23.26 21.75 22.01
CA VAL A 104 -21.95 21.54 21.43
C VAL A 104 -21.80 20.02 21.28
N ARG A 105 -21.92 19.52 20.04
CA ARG A 105 -21.62 18.12 19.74
C ARG A 105 -20.20 17.85 20.23
N PRO A 106 -19.99 16.80 21.04
CA PRO A 106 -18.64 16.43 21.47
C PRO A 106 -17.78 16.28 20.20
N ARG A 107 -16.65 17.01 20.14
CA ARG A 107 -15.64 16.79 19.12
C ARG A 107 -15.28 15.31 19.19
N GLU A 108 -15.62 14.56 18.15
CA GLU A 108 -15.19 13.19 17.99
C GLU A 108 -13.66 13.17 18.06
N GLY A 109 -13.14 12.69 19.16
CA GLY A 109 -11.72 12.36 19.30
C GLY A 109 -11.34 11.34 18.22
N PRO A 110 -10.05 11.14 17.94
CA PRO A 110 -9.59 10.25 16.88
C PRO A 110 -10.32 8.92 16.99
N ALA A 111 -11.00 8.53 15.91
CA ALA A 111 -11.92 7.39 15.84
C ALA A 111 -11.29 6.17 16.54
N ARG A 112 -11.74 5.87 17.74
CA ARG A 112 -11.35 4.65 18.46
C ARG A 112 -11.84 3.49 17.60
N TRP A 113 -10.96 2.55 17.33
CA TRP A 113 -11.11 1.35 16.52
C TRP A 113 -12.24 0.45 17.06
N ARG A 114 -13.48 0.84 16.87
CA ARG A 114 -14.67 0.10 17.29
C ARG A 114 -15.10 -0.77 16.13
N GLY A 115 -14.68 -2.05 16.16
CA GLY A 115 -15.14 -3.10 15.25
C GLY A 115 -14.73 -2.92 13.80
N ALA A 116 -14.87 -3.98 13.02
CA ALA A 116 -14.79 -3.93 11.55
C ALA A 116 -16.18 -4.15 11.00
N PRO A 117 -17.02 -3.09 10.82
CA PRO A 117 -18.31 -3.24 10.21
C PRO A 117 -18.14 -3.68 8.74
N LEU A 118 -19.11 -4.45 8.24
CA LEU A 118 -19.16 -4.76 6.81
C LEU A 118 -19.14 -3.47 6.00
N PRO A 119 -18.32 -3.38 4.93
CA PRO A 119 -18.28 -2.21 4.07
C PRO A 119 -19.67 -1.93 3.47
N ALA A 120 -20.04 -0.66 3.38
CA ALA A 120 -21.26 -0.29 2.69
C ALA A 120 -21.21 -0.75 1.22
N ARG A 121 -22.36 -1.15 0.64
CA ARG A 121 -22.45 -1.70 -0.72
C ARG A 121 -21.73 -0.86 -1.77
N ARG A 122 -21.74 0.47 -1.65
CA ARG A 122 -21.07 1.42 -2.53
C ARG A 122 -19.54 1.29 -2.55
N HIS A 123 -18.90 0.66 -1.55
CA HIS A 123 -17.46 0.51 -1.45
C HIS A 123 -16.93 -0.79 -2.09
N TRP A 124 -17.81 -1.77 -2.33
CA TRP A 124 -17.41 -3.07 -2.88
C TRP A 124 -16.74 -3.00 -4.27
N PRO A 125 -17.20 -2.17 -5.22
CA PRO A 125 -16.52 -2.05 -6.51
C PRO A 125 -15.06 -1.56 -6.35
N GLY A 126 -14.84 -0.57 -5.46
CA GLY A 126 -13.47 -0.12 -5.18
C GLY A 126 -12.62 -1.18 -4.48
N LEU A 127 -13.19 -1.94 -3.54
CA LEU A 127 -12.52 -3.08 -2.91
C LEU A 127 -12.19 -4.18 -3.94
N ALA A 128 -13.06 -4.43 -4.92
CA ALA A 128 -12.79 -5.37 -6.00
C ALA A 128 -11.61 -4.92 -6.88
N VAL A 129 -11.49 -3.61 -7.15
CA VAL A 129 -10.33 -3.06 -7.89
C VAL A 129 -9.04 -3.21 -7.06
N VAL A 130 -9.07 -2.99 -5.74
CA VAL A 130 -7.92 -3.23 -4.85
C VAL A 130 -7.57 -4.72 -4.84
N ALA A 131 -8.55 -5.60 -4.73
CA ALA A 131 -8.38 -7.05 -4.75
C ALA A 131 -7.75 -7.53 -6.06
N ALA A 132 -8.33 -7.13 -7.20
CA ALA A 132 -7.83 -7.51 -8.52
C ALA A 132 -6.45 -6.92 -8.83
N GLY A 133 -6.18 -5.67 -8.42
CA GLY A 133 -4.92 -4.98 -8.74
C GLY A 133 -3.79 -5.30 -7.78
N VAL A 134 -4.00 -5.07 -6.47
CA VAL A 134 -2.94 -5.16 -5.46
C VAL A 134 -2.78 -6.57 -4.90
N VAL A 135 -3.90 -7.29 -4.70
CA VAL A 135 -3.87 -8.61 -4.04
C VAL A 135 -3.57 -9.74 -5.01
N LEU A 136 -4.16 -9.71 -6.20
CA LEU A 136 -4.02 -10.78 -7.21
C LEU A 136 -3.10 -10.38 -8.37
N GLY A 137 -3.43 -9.31 -9.08
CA GLY A 137 -2.81 -8.97 -10.36
C GLY A 137 -1.32 -8.64 -10.23
N PHE A 138 -0.97 -7.72 -9.35
CA PHE A 138 0.44 -7.36 -9.14
C PHE A 138 1.29 -8.55 -8.68
N PRO A 139 0.90 -9.32 -7.65
CA PRO A 139 1.67 -10.50 -7.25
C PRO A 139 1.78 -11.57 -8.33
N LEU A 140 0.71 -11.82 -9.07
CA LEU A 140 0.73 -12.83 -10.13
C LEU A 140 1.68 -12.43 -11.26
N LEU A 141 1.52 -11.23 -11.78
CA LEU A 141 2.32 -10.75 -12.90
C LEU A 141 3.81 -10.60 -12.53
N THR A 142 4.12 -10.13 -11.33
CA THR A 142 5.51 -10.07 -10.85
C THR A 142 6.10 -11.45 -10.61
N THR A 143 5.33 -12.41 -10.09
CA THR A 143 5.78 -13.79 -9.90
C THR A 143 6.05 -14.48 -11.25
N LEU A 144 5.19 -14.29 -12.25
CA LEU A 144 5.41 -14.79 -13.61
C LEU A 144 6.65 -14.16 -14.25
N ALA A 145 6.85 -12.85 -14.06
CA ALA A 145 8.05 -12.17 -14.56
C ALA A 145 9.34 -12.72 -13.95
N LEU A 146 9.36 -13.02 -12.66
CA LEU A 146 10.52 -13.55 -11.94
C LEU A 146 10.89 -14.99 -12.33
N GLN A 147 10.10 -15.67 -13.15
CA GLN A 147 10.48 -16.97 -13.71
C GLN A 147 11.60 -16.86 -14.75
N THR A 148 11.66 -15.74 -15.45
CA THR A 148 12.60 -15.52 -16.57
C THR A 148 13.37 -14.22 -16.47
N SER A 149 13.15 -13.43 -15.38
CA SER A 149 13.81 -12.15 -15.12
C SER A 149 14.45 -12.15 -13.74
N THR A 150 15.47 -11.32 -13.53
CA THR A 150 16.12 -11.15 -12.23
C THR A 150 15.33 -10.24 -11.30
N THR A 151 15.52 -10.40 -10.00
CA THR A 151 14.94 -9.53 -8.98
C THR A 151 15.41 -8.08 -9.16
N ALA A 152 16.68 -7.88 -9.53
CA ALA A 152 17.24 -6.55 -9.79
C ALA A 152 16.54 -5.86 -10.98
N HIS A 153 16.30 -6.58 -12.08
CA HIS A 153 15.57 -6.05 -13.24
C HIS A 153 14.12 -5.67 -12.86
N ALA A 154 13.41 -6.57 -12.19
CA ALA A 154 12.04 -6.32 -11.73
C ALA A 154 11.96 -5.10 -10.79
N ALA A 155 12.93 -4.93 -9.88
CA ALA A 155 13.00 -3.79 -8.97
C ALA A 155 13.10 -2.44 -9.70
N VAL A 156 13.90 -2.37 -10.76
CA VAL A 156 14.06 -1.14 -11.56
C VAL A 156 12.77 -0.79 -12.27
N VAL A 157 12.14 -1.77 -12.95
CA VAL A 157 10.89 -1.54 -13.68
C VAL A 157 9.76 -1.13 -12.71
N VAL A 158 9.60 -1.87 -11.62
CA VAL A 158 8.56 -1.57 -10.62
C VAL A 158 8.87 -0.28 -9.84
N GLY A 159 10.09 0.22 -9.88
CA GLY A 159 10.45 1.56 -9.42
C GLY A 159 9.62 2.68 -10.03
N LEU A 160 8.99 2.47 -11.20
CA LEU A 160 8.03 3.40 -11.80
C LEU A 160 6.65 3.44 -11.11
N LEU A 161 6.36 2.54 -10.17
CA LEU A 161 5.03 2.42 -9.56
C LEU A 161 4.52 3.73 -8.93
N PRO A 162 5.32 4.52 -8.19
CA PRO A 162 4.86 5.80 -7.66
C PRO A 162 4.44 6.78 -8.74
N LEU A 163 5.16 6.79 -9.88
CA LEU A 163 4.85 7.64 -11.02
C LEU A 163 3.55 7.21 -11.71
N THR A 164 3.42 5.91 -11.97
CA THR A 164 2.22 5.31 -12.57
C THR A 164 0.99 5.54 -11.69
N THR A 165 1.11 5.35 -10.38
CA THR A 165 0.04 5.63 -9.41
C THR A 165 -0.33 7.11 -9.41
N ALA A 166 0.66 7.99 -9.53
CA ALA A 166 0.42 9.42 -9.61
C ALA A 166 -0.37 9.81 -10.87
N LEU A 167 -0.05 9.18 -12.00
CA LEU A 167 -0.77 9.35 -13.26
C LEU A 167 -2.22 8.87 -13.16
N PHE A 168 -2.44 7.64 -12.69
CA PHE A 168 -3.79 7.10 -12.48
C PHE A 168 -4.62 7.97 -11.53
N SER A 169 -4.01 8.46 -10.45
CA SER A 169 -4.66 9.36 -9.50
C SER A 169 -5.08 10.67 -10.16
N ALA A 170 -4.21 11.25 -11.01
CA ALA A 170 -4.50 12.48 -11.76
C ALA A 170 -5.67 12.29 -12.72
N LEU A 171 -5.66 11.20 -13.49
CA LEU A 171 -6.73 10.86 -14.44
C LEU A 171 -8.06 10.61 -13.71
N ARG A 172 -8.02 9.92 -12.57
CA ARG A 172 -9.23 9.55 -11.80
C ARG A 172 -9.92 10.74 -11.13
N VAL A 173 -9.12 11.71 -10.66
CA VAL A 173 -9.61 12.93 -10.00
C VAL A 173 -9.87 14.07 -11.01
N GLY A 174 -9.45 13.91 -12.27
CA GLY A 174 -9.57 14.94 -13.29
C GLY A 174 -8.59 16.12 -13.08
N SER A 175 -7.53 15.92 -12.28
CA SER A 175 -6.51 16.95 -12.08
C SER A 175 -5.68 17.14 -13.35
N ARG A 176 -5.19 18.38 -13.57
CA ARG A 176 -4.31 18.70 -14.70
C ARG A 176 -2.87 18.82 -14.20
N PRO A 177 -2.04 17.77 -14.30
CA PRO A 177 -0.66 17.84 -13.89
C PRO A 177 0.12 18.90 -14.69
N SER A 178 1.12 19.51 -14.06
CA SER A 178 1.97 20.52 -14.68
C SER A 178 2.79 19.95 -15.85
N ARG A 179 3.30 20.82 -16.72
CA ARG A 179 4.23 20.41 -17.80
C ARG A 179 5.48 19.75 -17.23
N THR A 180 5.98 20.23 -16.11
CA THR A 180 7.13 19.65 -15.40
C THR A 180 6.83 18.22 -14.93
N PHE A 181 5.61 17.94 -14.44
CA PHE A 181 5.18 16.60 -14.10
C PHE A 181 5.27 15.67 -15.32
N TRP A 182 4.71 16.06 -16.46
CA TRP A 182 4.73 15.25 -17.67
C TRP A 182 6.14 15.02 -18.21
N ALA A 183 6.98 16.07 -18.24
CA ALA A 183 8.37 15.95 -18.68
C ALA A 183 9.16 14.96 -17.82
N ALA A 184 9.06 15.07 -16.50
CA ALA A 184 9.76 14.16 -15.58
C ALA A 184 9.17 12.73 -15.63
N ALA A 185 7.85 12.60 -15.81
CA ALA A 185 7.18 11.31 -15.99
C ALA A 185 7.68 10.59 -17.25
N LEU A 186 7.73 11.29 -18.37
CA LEU A 186 8.22 10.74 -19.64
C LEU A 186 9.72 10.42 -19.57
N ALA A 187 10.53 11.26 -18.94
CA ALA A 187 11.96 11.00 -18.75
C ALA A 187 12.19 9.74 -17.92
N GLY A 188 11.46 9.56 -16.80
CA GLY A 188 11.53 8.36 -15.97
C GLY A 188 11.09 7.11 -16.72
N ALA A 189 9.97 7.19 -17.46
CA ALA A 189 9.49 6.08 -18.29
C ALA A 189 10.50 5.72 -19.41
N ALA A 190 11.08 6.72 -20.08
CA ALA A 190 12.10 6.51 -21.10
C ALA A 190 13.38 5.86 -20.53
N ALA A 191 13.83 6.31 -19.35
CA ALA A 191 15.00 5.72 -18.68
C ALA A 191 14.78 4.23 -18.40
N VAL A 192 13.59 3.84 -17.88
CA VAL A 192 13.26 2.43 -17.61
C VAL A 192 13.09 1.67 -18.92
N ALA A 193 12.43 2.22 -19.93
CA ALA A 193 12.27 1.56 -21.24
C ALA A 193 13.63 1.26 -21.89
N VAL A 194 14.56 2.22 -21.90
CA VAL A 194 15.93 2.03 -22.41
C VAL A 194 16.67 0.96 -21.61
N PHE A 195 16.58 1.00 -20.26
CA PHE A 195 17.19 -0.01 -19.41
C PHE A 195 16.62 -1.39 -19.72
N THR A 196 15.28 -1.50 -19.76
CA THR A 196 14.58 -2.77 -20.03
C THR A 196 15.00 -3.37 -21.37
N VAL A 197 14.95 -2.58 -22.46
CA VAL A 197 15.35 -3.06 -23.80
C VAL A 197 16.82 -3.49 -23.85
N ARG A 198 17.73 -2.73 -23.22
CA ARG A 198 19.14 -3.09 -23.17
C ARG A 198 19.41 -4.35 -22.34
N GLN A 199 18.74 -4.48 -21.20
CA GLN A 199 18.90 -5.64 -20.33
C GLN A 199 18.30 -6.91 -20.95
N SER A 200 17.27 -6.77 -21.78
CA SER A 200 16.57 -7.86 -22.48
C SER A 200 17.14 -8.17 -23.87
N GLY A 201 18.36 -7.74 -24.16
CA GLY A 201 19.05 -8.09 -25.41
C GLY A 201 18.54 -7.34 -26.67
N GLY A 202 17.90 -6.19 -26.50
CA GLY A 202 17.48 -5.31 -27.60
C GLY A 202 15.98 -5.40 -27.96
N ALA A 203 15.22 -6.30 -27.31
CA ALA A 203 13.77 -6.43 -27.49
C ALA A 203 13.07 -6.58 -26.14
N LEU A 204 11.78 -6.23 -26.08
CA LEU A 204 10.94 -6.49 -24.90
C LEU A 204 10.66 -8.00 -24.80
N THR A 205 10.84 -8.54 -23.60
CA THR A 205 10.52 -9.91 -23.26
C THR A 205 9.11 -10.05 -22.69
N THR A 206 8.62 -11.28 -22.58
CA THR A 206 7.35 -11.58 -21.88
C THR A 206 7.41 -11.14 -20.43
N ALA A 207 8.57 -11.27 -19.76
CA ALA A 207 8.75 -10.79 -18.39
C ALA A 207 8.53 -9.26 -18.27
N ASP A 208 9.03 -8.50 -19.24
CA ASP A 208 8.85 -7.04 -19.26
C ASP A 208 7.38 -6.67 -19.42
N LEU A 209 6.64 -7.40 -20.26
CA LEU A 209 5.19 -7.21 -20.43
C LEU A 209 4.44 -7.50 -19.12
N TYR A 210 4.82 -8.57 -18.41
CA TYR A 210 4.27 -8.86 -17.10
C TYR A 210 4.56 -7.75 -16.09
N LEU A 211 5.78 -7.21 -16.05
CA LEU A 211 6.16 -6.12 -15.13
C LEU A 211 5.39 -4.82 -15.46
N PHE A 212 5.25 -4.45 -16.73
CA PHE A 212 4.45 -3.28 -17.11
C PHE A 212 2.96 -3.50 -16.79
N GLY A 213 2.42 -4.68 -17.05
CA GLY A 213 1.07 -5.05 -16.64
C GLY A 213 0.87 -4.93 -15.13
N ALA A 214 1.84 -5.42 -14.35
CA ALA A 214 1.84 -5.31 -12.89
C ALA A 214 1.78 -3.86 -12.42
N LEU A 215 2.55 -2.95 -13.05
CA LEU A 215 2.50 -1.50 -12.77
C LEU A 215 1.09 -0.94 -12.97
N MET A 216 0.44 -1.27 -14.09
CA MET A 216 -0.88 -0.75 -14.42
C MET A 216 -1.94 -1.20 -13.43
N VAL A 217 -2.02 -2.51 -13.16
CA VAL A 217 -3.05 -3.06 -12.24
C VAL A 217 -2.81 -2.62 -10.80
N CYS A 218 -1.55 -2.53 -10.36
CA CYS A 218 -1.20 -2.06 -9.03
C CYS A 218 -1.52 -0.57 -8.85
N ALA A 219 -1.20 0.26 -9.84
CA ALA A 219 -1.49 1.70 -9.82
C ALA A 219 -3.01 1.97 -9.74
N ALA A 220 -3.81 1.22 -10.49
CA ALA A 220 -5.27 1.27 -10.39
C ALA A 220 -5.76 0.90 -8.98
N GLY A 221 -5.25 -0.21 -8.44
CA GLY A 221 -5.59 -0.69 -7.10
C GLY A 221 -5.14 0.28 -6.00
N TYR A 222 -3.94 0.86 -6.08
CA TYR A 222 -3.46 1.87 -5.13
C TYR A 222 -4.29 3.17 -5.18
N THR A 223 -4.70 3.57 -6.37
CA THR A 223 -5.56 4.75 -6.54
C THR A 223 -6.91 4.56 -5.85
N GLU A 224 -7.58 3.43 -6.09
CA GLU A 224 -8.85 3.12 -5.42
C GLU A 224 -8.67 2.83 -3.92
N GLY A 225 -7.61 2.14 -3.53
CA GLY A 225 -7.27 1.91 -2.13
C GLY A 225 -7.05 3.22 -1.36
N GLY A 226 -6.33 4.18 -1.96
CA GLY A 226 -6.13 5.52 -1.41
C GLY A 226 -7.44 6.30 -1.29
N ARG A 227 -8.37 6.16 -2.25
CA ARG A 227 -9.71 6.75 -2.18
C ARG A 227 -10.52 6.16 -1.03
N LEU A 228 -10.53 4.84 -0.89
CA LEU A 228 -11.25 4.14 0.17
C LEU A 228 -10.65 4.42 1.56
N ALA A 229 -9.34 4.60 1.67
CA ALA A 229 -8.66 4.93 2.93
C ALA A 229 -9.05 6.30 3.51
N ARG A 230 -9.75 7.15 2.74
CA ARG A 230 -10.33 8.41 3.24
C ARG A 230 -11.66 8.21 3.98
N VAL A 231 -12.34 7.07 3.76
CA VAL A 231 -13.68 6.80 4.30
C VAL A 231 -13.73 5.59 5.22
N MET A 232 -12.67 4.78 5.24
CA MET A 232 -12.50 3.65 6.17
C MET A 232 -11.02 3.47 6.52
N PRO A 233 -10.68 2.85 7.67
CA PRO A 233 -9.29 2.59 8.05
C PRO A 233 -8.55 1.77 6.99
N GLY A 234 -7.32 2.16 6.62
CA GLY A 234 -6.54 1.51 5.56
C GLY A 234 -6.34 0.00 5.77
N TRP A 235 -6.20 -0.48 7.03
CA TRP A 235 -6.11 -1.89 7.33
C TRP A 235 -7.41 -2.66 6.99
N GLN A 236 -8.57 -2.01 7.10
CA GLN A 236 -9.84 -2.60 6.68
C GLN A 236 -9.97 -2.65 5.16
N VAL A 237 -9.43 -1.64 4.45
CA VAL A 237 -9.41 -1.67 2.98
C VAL A 237 -8.67 -2.91 2.50
N ILE A 238 -7.44 -3.13 2.98
CA ILE A 238 -6.66 -4.30 2.56
C ILE A 238 -7.23 -5.61 3.14
N GLY A 239 -7.72 -5.58 4.38
CA GLY A 239 -8.34 -6.75 5.00
C GLY A 239 -9.55 -7.26 4.23
N TRP A 240 -10.47 -6.38 3.86
CA TRP A 240 -11.63 -6.75 3.06
C TRP A 240 -11.28 -7.14 1.62
N ALA A 241 -10.29 -6.49 1.01
CA ALA A 241 -9.80 -6.88 -0.32
C ALA A 241 -9.19 -8.28 -0.31
N LEU A 242 -8.43 -8.65 0.73
CA LEU A 242 -7.87 -9.99 0.91
C LEU A 242 -8.95 -11.05 1.14
N VAL A 243 -9.93 -10.76 2.00
CA VAL A 243 -11.06 -11.68 2.24
C VAL A 243 -11.90 -11.87 0.98
N LEU A 244 -12.11 -10.80 0.20
CA LEU A 244 -12.83 -10.86 -1.08
C LEU A 244 -12.16 -11.79 -2.11
N CYS A 245 -10.83 -11.96 -2.03
CA CYS A 245 -10.10 -12.87 -2.90
C CYS A 245 -10.24 -14.34 -2.51
N LEU A 246 -10.61 -14.69 -1.26
CA LEU A 246 -10.64 -16.07 -0.78
C LEU A 246 -11.50 -17.02 -1.62
N PRO A 247 -12.72 -16.65 -2.05
CA PRO A 247 -13.55 -17.54 -2.87
C PRO A 247 -12.88 -17.97 -4.20
N LEU A 248 -11.98 -17.14 -4.73
CA LEU A 248 -11.19 -17.44 -5.91
C LEU A 248 -9.85 -18.08 -5.54
N ALA A 249 -9.18 -17.57 -4.51
CA ALA A 249 -7.84 -18.01 -4.14
C ALA A 249 -7.81 -19.44 -3.56
N VAL A 250 -8.85 -19.85 -2.81
CA VAL A 250 -8.90 -21.20 -2.22
C VAL A 250 -8.99 -22.28 -3.29
N PRO A 251 -9.97 -22.27 -4.23
CA PRO A 251 -10.00 -23.27 -5.28
C PRO A 251 -8.78 -23.18 -6.24
N ALA A 252 -8.28 -21.98 -6.50
CA ALA A 252 -7.05 -21.79 -7.28
C ALA A 252 -5.83 -22.42 -6.59
N ALA A 253 -5.71 -22.28 -5.27
CA ALA A 253 -4.64 -22.91 -4.50
C ALA A 253 -4.76 -24.45 -4.54
N ALA A 254 -5.95 -25.00 -4.35
CA ALA A 254 -6.19 -26.43 -4.42
C ALA A 254 -5.82 -27.00 -5.79
N LEU A 255 -6.23 -26.33 -6.86
CA LEU A 255 -5.91 -26.74 -8.24
C LEU A 255 -4.41 -26.62 -8.53
N ALA A 256 -3.81 -25.46 -8.20
CA ALA A 256 -2.40 -25.23 -8.47
C ALA A 256 -1.50 -26.21 -7.71
N LEU A 257 -1.79 -26.50 -6.44
CA LEU A 257 -1.05 -27.49 -5.64
C LEU A 257 -1.23 -28.93 -6.15
N ALA A 258 -2.31 -29.21 -6.88
CA ALA A 258 -2.52 -30.52 -7.49
C ALA A 258 -1.74 -30.72 -8.80
N VAL A 259 -1.42 -29.62 -9.53
CA VAL A 259 -0.76 -29.69 -10.84
C VAL A 259 0.70 -29.24 -10.80
N GLU A 260 1.08 -28.33 -9.92
CA GLU A 260 2.45 -27.85 -9.82
C GLU A 260 3.22 -28.64 -8.75
N PRO A 261 4.49 -29.02 -9.02
CA PRO A 261 5.31 -29.70 -8.03
C PRO A 261 5.60 -28.76 -6.84
N VAL A 262 5.50 -29.31 -5.62
CA VAL A 262 5.81 -28.56 -4.38
C VAL A 262 7.00 -29.21 -3.71
N ARG A 263 8.02 -28.40 -3.40
CA ARG A 263 9.19 -28.78 -2.62
C ARG A 263 9.31 -27.85 -1.41
N LEU A 264 9.08 -28.38 -0.23
CA LEU A 264 9.17 -27.60 1.00
C LEU A 264 10.65 -27.52 1.46
N THR A 265 11.29 -26.41 1.15
CA THR A 265 12.61 -26.03 1.66
C THR A 265 12.47 -24.89 2.67
N ALA A 266 13.51 -24.65 3.48
CA ALA A 266 13.51 -23.52 4.39
C ALA A 266 13.30 -22.18 3.65
N HIS A 267 13.92 -22.01 2.48
CA HIS A 267 13.77 -20.81 1.64
C HIS A 267 12.35 -20.70 1.10
N SER A 268 11.79 -21.77 0.51
CA SER A 268 10.46 -21.69 -0.09
C SER A 268 9.36 -21.40 0.95
N VAL A 269 9.45 -22.00 2.14
CA VAL A 269 8.53 -21.73 3.23
C VAL A 269 8.70 -20.31 3.78
N ALA A 270 9.94 -19.87 4.02
CA ALA A 270 10.22 -18.50 4.46
C ALA A 270 9.73 -17.47 3.43
N GLY A 271 9.95 -17.74 2.14
CA GLY A 271 9.48 -16.90 1.04
C GLY A 271 7.97 -16.74 1.04
N VAL A 272 7.22 -17.86 1.07
CA VAL A 272 5.74 -17.85 1.10
C VAL A 272 5.22 -17.11 2.34
N LEU A 273 5.75 -17.41 3.53
CA LEU A 273 5.33 -16.75 4.77
C LEU A 273 5.61 -15.25 4.74
N TRP A 274 6.78 -14.85 4.20
CA TRP A 274 7.10 -13.43 4.08
C TRP A 274 6.16 -12.71 3.12
N VAL A 275 5.95 -13.25 1.90
CA VAL A 275 5.09 -12.58 0.93
C VAL A 275 3.62 -12.55 1.37
N ALA A 276 3.15 -13.53 2.13
CA ALA A 276 1.79 -13.57 2.65
C ALA A 276 1.60 -12.67 3.88
N ALA A 277 2.32 -12.95 4.95
CA ALA A 277 2.15 -12.27 6.24
C ALA A 277 2.97 -10.99 6.32
N GLY A 278 4.25 -11.02 5.93
CA GLY A 278 5.19 -9.91 6.05
C GLY A 278 4.86 -8.77 5.09
N SER A 279 4.76 -9.06 3.80
CA SER A 279 4.56 -8.04 2.77
C SER A 279 3.07 -7.72 2.55
N GLN A 280 2.26 -8.72 2.22
CA GLN A 280 0.89 -8.51 1.73
C GLN A 280 -0.11 -8.13 2.84
N PHE A 281 0.13 -8.52 4.08
CA PHE A 281 -0.73 -8.13 5.21
C PHE A 281 -0.05 -7.11 6.13
N LEU A 282 0.96 -7.51 6.92
CA LEU A 282 1.58 -6.62 7.90
C LEU A 282 2.26 -5.40 7.28
N GLY A 283 2.96 -5.59 6.17
CA GLY A 283 3.61 -4.50 5.43
C GLY A 283 2.60 -3.43 5.02
N LEU A 284 1.46 -3.83 4.45
CA LEU A 284 0.40 -2.90 4.08
C LEU A 284 -0.28 -2.26 5.29
N VAL A 285 -0.48 -2.99 6.38
CA VAL A 285 -1.07 -2.44 7.61
C VAL A 285 -0.17 -1.35 8.20
N VAL A 286 1.13 -1.61 8.37
CA VAL A 286 2.06 -0.62 8.94
C VAL A 286 2.28 0.55 7.99
N TRP A 287 2.32 0.29 6.68
CA TRP A 287 2.42 1.31 5.64
C TRP A 287 1.25 2.29 5.67
N TYR A 288 0.01 1.79 5.67
CA TYR A 288 -1.17 2.66 5.74
C TYR A 288 -1.26 3.43 7.06
N ARG A 289 -0.83 2.84 8.19
CA ARG A 289 -0.74 3.55 9.48
C ARG A 289 0.30 4.66 9.43
N GLY A 290 1.49 4.37 8.91
CA GLY A 290 2.54 5.36 8.72
C GLY A 290 2.07 6.51 7.83
N MET A 291 1.49 6.18 6.67
CA MET A 291 0.96 7.16 5.72
C MET A 291 -0.14 8.04 6.33
N ALA A 292 -1.03 7.47 7.16
CA ALA A 292 -2.04 8.24 7.87
C ALA A 292 -1.45 9.20 8.92
N ALA A 293 -0.32 8.83 9.54
CA ALA A 293 0.34 9.63 10.57
C ALA A 293 1.21 10.78 10.00
N ILE A 294 1.96 10.54 8.90
CA ILE A 294 2.91 11.52 8.34
C ILE A 294 2.42 12.20 7.05
N GLY A 295 1.27 11.73 6.52
CA GLY A 295 0.69 12.21 5.27
C GLY A 295 1.27 11.52 4.03
N ILE A 296 0.45 11.46 2.96
CA ILE A 296 0.78 10.81 1.70
C ILE A 296 2.08 11.35 1.07
N PRO A 297 2.35 12.67 1.00
CA PRO A 297 3.56 13.17 0.35
C PRO A 297 4.86 12.70 1.01
N ARG A 298 4.92 12.71 2.35
CA ARG A 298 6.10 12.24 3.09
C ARG A 298 6.29 10.73 2.98
N ALA A 299 5.21 9.96 3.09
CA ALA A 299 5.25 8.51 2.91
C ALA A 299 5.73 8.14 1.50
N SER A 300 5.24 8.79 0.45
CA SER A 300 5.68 8.56 -0.92
C SER A 300 7.18 8.85 -1.13
N GLN A 301 7.76 9.82 -0.41
CA GLN A 301 9.21 10.05 -0.45
C GLN A 301 10.00 8.88 0.15
N LEU A 302 9.53 8.29 1.26
CA LEU A 302 10.17 7.10 1.86
C LEU A 302 10.10 5.90 0.91
N GLN A 303 9.00 5.75 0.18
CA GLN A 303 8.84 4.64 -0.79
C GLN A 303 9.86 4.70 -1.94
N LEU A 304 10.46 5.85 -2.22
CA LEU A 304 11.54 5.98 -3.20
C LEU A 304 12.77 5.11 -2.84
N ALA A 305 12.97 4.79 -1.57
CA ALA A 305 14.06 3.90 -1.17
C ALA A 305 13.82 2.42 -1.55
N GLN A 306 12.57 2.02 -1.84
CA GLN A 306 12.20 0.61 -2.08
C GLN A 306 13.02 -0.05 -3.21
N PRO A 307 13.13 0.51 -4.43
CA PRO A 307 13.90 -0.11 -5.50
C PRO A 307 15.37 -0.32 -5.13
N LEU A 308 16.01 0.68 -4.48
CA LEU A 308 17.41 0.58 -4.05
C LEU A 308 17.59 -0.49 -2.98
N LEU A 309 16.70 -0.55 -2.00
CA LEU A 309 16.72 -1.61 -0.98
C LEU A 309 16.54 -2.99 -1.62
N THR A 310 15.63 -3.12 -2.60
CA THR A 310 15.43 -4.39 -3.32
C THR A 310 16.70 -4.81 -4.06
N LEU A 311 17.42 -3.88 -4.69
CA LEU A 311 18.72 -4.17 -5.32
C LEU A 311 19.76 -4.65 -4.28
N VAL A 312 19.80 -4.04 -3.11
CA VAL A 312 20.69 -4.50 -2.02
C VAL A 312 20.31 -5.94 -1.61
N TRP A 313 19.03 -6.21 -1.41
CA TRP A 313 18.57 -7.55 -1.03
C TRP A 313 18.80 -8.59 -2.12
N SER A 314 18.69 -8.24 -3.41
CA SER A 314 18.97 -9.17 -4.49
C SER A 314 20.44 -9.64 -4.49
N VAL A 315 21.37 -8.74 -4.17
CA VAL A 315 22.78 -9.11 -4.00
C VAL A 315 23.00 -9.94 -2.73
N LEU A 316 22.46 -9.49 -1.58
CA LEU A 316 22.78 -10.10 -0.29
C LEU A 316 22.10 -11.46 -0.07
N LEU A 317 20.86 -11.62 -0.55
CA LEU A 317 20.03 -12.81 -0.27
C LEU A 317 20.01 -13.79 -1.43
N LEU A 318 20.14 -13.32 -2.68
CA LEU A 318 20.04 -14.14 -3.87
C LEU A 318 21.40 -14.31 -4.57
N GLY A 319 22.44 -13.56 -4.18
CA GLY A 319 23.72 -13.57 -4.87
C GLY A 319 23.65 -13.04 -6.31
N GLU A 320 22.64 -12.24 -6.63
CA GLU A 320 22.53 -11.63 -7.95
C GLU A 320 23.67 -10.62 -8.17
N HIS A 321 24.17 -10.55 -9.40
CA HIS A 321 25.18 -9.57 -9.83
C HIS A 321 24.52 -8.55 -10.80
N PRO A 322 23.79 -7.55 -10.29
CA PRO A 322 23.13 -6.58 -11.15
C PRO A 322 24.18 -5.78 -11.92
N THR A 323 23.89 -5.52 -13.21
CA THR A 323 24.73 -4.66 -14.02
C THR A 323 24.76 -3.24 -13.45
N ALA A 324 25.84 -2.47 -13.67
CA ALA A 324 25.93 -1.08 -13.21
C ALA A 324 24.78 -0.20 -13.74
N ALA A 325 24.14 -0.61 -14.83
CA ALA A 325 22.96 0.07 -15.38
C ALA A 325 21.77 0.02 -14.42
N ALA A 326 21.59 -1.05 -13.60
CA ALA A 326 20.45 -1.18 -12.70
C ALA A 326 20.41 -0.09 -11.60
N PRO A 327 21.46 0.10 -10.78
CA PRO A 327 21.44 1.17 -9.78
C PRO A 327 21.43 2.57 -10.39
N LEU A 328 22.07 2.78 -11.55
CA LEU A 328 22.05 4.07 -12.24
C LEU A 328 20.65 4.41 -12.74
N THR A 329 19.94 3.45 -13.36
CA THR A 329 18.57 3.66 -13.81
C THR A 329 17.61 3.87 -12.63
N ALA A 330 17.77 3.06 -11.56
CA ALA A 330 16.99 3.26 -10.33
C ALA A 330 17.19 4.68 -9.79
N ALA A 331 18.43 5.18 -9.70
CA ALA A 331 18.73 6.54 -9.26
C ALA A 331 18.09 7.59 -10.18
N ALA A 332 18.19 7.43 -11.51
CA ALA A 332 17.57 8.33 -12.48
C ALA A 332 16.04 8.39 -12.31
N VAL A 333 15.39 7.24 -12.15
CA VAL A 333 13.94 7.15 -11.89
C VAL A 333 13.58 7.87 -10.58
N LEU A 334 14.36 7.68 -9.51
CA LEU A 334 14.14 8.37 -8.24
C LEU A 334 14.22 9.89 -8.36
N VAL A 335 15.18 10.42 -9.14
CA VAL A 335 15.28 11.84 -9.44
C VAL A 335 14.04 12.33 -10.18
N CYS A 336 13.60 11.61 -11.22
CA CYS A 336 12.38 11.96 -11.96
C CYS A 336 11.14 11.99 -11.05
N ILE A 337 10.99 11.00 -10.16
CA ILE A 337 9.87 10.96 -9.21
C ILE A 337 9.97 12.13 -8.23
N ALA A 338 11.15 12.43 -7.69
CA ALA A 338 11.34 13.56 -6.78
C ALA A 338 10.97 14.90 -7.44
N VAL A 339 11.33 15.09 -8.72
CA VAL A 339 10.93 16.27 -9.52
C VAL A 339 9.41 16.32 -9.70
N THR A 340 8.76 15.20 -10.05
CA THR A 340 7.29 15.17 -10.20
C THR A 340 6.54 15.48 -8.90
N GLN A 341 7.08 15.07 -7.77
CA GLN A 341 6.48 15.36 -6.46
C GLN A 341 6.59 16.85 -6.09
N ARG A 342 7.75 17.47 -6.35
CA ARG A 342 7.94 18.92 -6.14
C ARG A 342 7.08 19.79 -7.08
N ALA A 343 6.85 19.33 -8.30
CA ALA A 343 6.02 20.05 -9.27
C ALA A 343 4.52 20.06 -8.93
N ARG A 344 4.08 19.34 -7.91
CA ARG A 344 2.71 19.29 -7.42
C ARG A 344 2.42 20.22 -6.24
N GLY A 345 3.46 20.72 -5.59
CA GLY A 345 3.35 21.70 -4.50
C GLY A 345 3.38 23.12 -5.05
#